data_14a1459de3df58d5b68591fb22c5e206
#
_entry.id   14a1459de3df58d5b68591fb22c5e206
#
_cell.length_a   1.000
_cell.length_b   1.000
_cell.length_c   1.000
_cell.angle_alpha   90.00
_cell.angle_beta   90.00
_cell.angle_gamma   90.00
#
_symmetry.space_group_name_H-M   'P 1'
#
loop_
_entity.id
_entity.type
_entity.pdbx_description
1 polymer ?
#
loop_
_entity_poly.entity_id
_entity_poly.type
_entity_poly.pdbx_seq_one_letter_code
_entity_poly.pdbx_strand_id
1 'polypeptide(L)'
;MKKRFLAILAAALLPSCLFAQFGVVSPLHVNGNQLNDAYGNKVVLHGVMDTPSPYFNKYRWGNTCTDNNISACISYYDKIFGALQNPAKGTYCNIFRLHLEPGWTNDPNKQSTGSDTGEANISRFSATRLQKYLDALYLPIAQKAINHGLYVVIRPPGVCPKDLKVGDAYQNYLKTVWNIVSSNSWVKNNSGIVSLELANEPVHIYNRYGQSSATAMRDYFQPVIDIIRKNGFKGIIWIPGTGYQSQYENYATYPVSDSNFGYAVHVYPGWYGASDTNYDSNAFIYNFQKQVPVVKNKPILVSEIDWSPEKPGAGKYNEFGQWVASNLGSWGTATTSKWGNAWKKVMDHFGNISMTLTSTDDYLDIDNFLK
;
A
#
# COMPACT_ATOMS: atom_id res chain seq x y z
N MET A 1 64.01 -5.04 -47.98
CA MET A 1 63.18 -5.84 -47.04
C MET A 1 62.67 -4.91 -45.94
N LYS A 2 61.42 -4.44 -46.01
CA LYS A 2 60.77 -3.60 -44.99
C LYS A 2 59.94 -4.47 -44.08
N LYS A 3 60.33 -4.63 -42.81
CA LYS A 3 59.53 -5.32 -41.78
C LYS A 3 58.46 -4.38 -41.30
N ARG A 4 57.18 -4.74 -41.51
CA ARG A 4 56.01 -4.09 -40.91
C ARG A 4 55.76 -4.70 -39.53
N PHE A 5 55.85 -3.87 -38.48
CA PHE A 5 55.40 -4.21 -37.15
C PHE A 5 53.89 -4.01 -37.07
N LEU A 6 53.15 -5.09 -36.78
CA LEU A 6 51.72 -5.01 -36.50
C LEU A 6 51.55 -4.82 -34.99
N ALA A 7 51.10 -3.63 -34.57
CA ALA A 7 50.76 -3.39 -33.16
C ALA A 7 49.34 -3.89 -32.91
N ILE A 8 49.19 -4.98 -32.12
CA ILE A 8 47.91 -5.48 -31.63
C ILE A 8 47.51 -4.65 -30.43
N LEU A 9 46.48 -3.80 -30.59
CA LEU A 9 45.86 -3.05 -29.49
C LEU A 9 44.93 -4.01 -28.74
N ALA A 10 45.36 -4.55 -27.61
CA ALA A 10 44.49 -5.29 -26.70
C ALA A 10 43.60 -4.30 -25.94
N ALA A 11 42.34 -4.17 -26.37
CA ALA A 11 41.36 -3.45 -25.60
C ALA A 11 41.00 -4.30 -24.37
N ALA A 12 41.51 -3.89 -23.20
CA ALA A 12 41.09 -4.45 -21.92
C ALA A 12 39.63 -4.05 -21.67
N LEU A 13 38.72 -4.98 -21.88
CA LEU A 13 37.34 -4.89 -21.37
C LEU A 13 37.39 -4.99 -19.83
N LEU A 14 37.49 -3.84 -19.17
CA LEU A 14 37.18 -3.77 -17.74
C LEU A 14 35.71 -4.12 -17.57
N PRO A 15 35.36 -5.10 -16.74
CA PRO A 15 33.97 -5.27 -16.36
C PRO A 15 33.55 -4.02 -15.60
N SER A 16 32.70 -3.22 -16.20
CA SER A 16 31.97 -2.17 -15.48
C SER A 16 31.13 -2.88 -14.42
N CYS A 17 31.67 -2.97 -13.20
CA CYS A 17 30.86 -3.20 -12.02
C CYS A 17 29.86 -2.03 -11.97
N LEU A 18 28.68 -2.27 -12.49
CA LEU A 18 27.51 -1.46 -12.20
C LEU A 18 27.28 -1.57 -10.68
N PHE A 19 27.89 -0.65 -9.93
CA PHE A 19 27.40 -0.35 -8.60
C PHE A 19 25.98 0.10 -8.84
N ALA A 20 25.01 -0.73 -8.42
CA ALA A 20 23.62 -0.32 -8.33
C ALA A 20 23.63 0.95 -7.47
N GLN A 21 23.37 2.08 -8.10
CA GLN A 21 23.26 3.37 -7.42
C GLN A 21 21.95 3.28 -6.62
N PHE A 22 22.07 2.92 -5.35
CA PHE A 22 20.94 2.90 -4.42
C PHE A 22 20.29 4.29 -4.47
N GLY A 23 19.01 4.35 -4.88
CA GLY A 23 18.23 5.60 -4.87
C GLY A 23 17.47 5.97 -6.14
N VAL A 24 17.66 5.28 -7.27
CA VAL A 24 16.86 5.57 -8.48
C VAL A 24 15.92 4.39 -8.74
N VAL A 25 14.64 4.57 -8.39
CA VAL A 25 13.58 3.60 -8.74
C VAL A 25 13.11 3.85 -10.16
N SER A 26 13.01 2.77 -10.96
CA SER A 26 12.50 2.84 -12.32
C SER A 26 10.97 2.98 -12.32
N PRO A 27 10.38 3.84 -13.17
CA PRO A 27 8.93 3.95 -13.27
C PRO A 27 8.25 2.62 -13.57
N LEU A 28 7.17 2.32 -12.85
CA LEU A 28 6.37 1.10 -13.03
C LEU A 28 5.11 1.37 -13.87
N HIS A 29 4.69 0.35 -14.59
CA HIS A 29 3.42 0.28 -15.28
C HIS A 29 2.84 -1.14 -15.22
N VAL A 30 1.54 -1.25 -15.45
CA VAL A 30 0.86 -2.55 -15.55
C VAL A 30 0.98 -3.10 -16.96
N ASN A 31 1.43 -4.34 -17.06
CA ASN A 31 1.49 -5.11 -18.30
C ASN A 31 0.79 -6.47 -18.11
N GLY A 32 -0.46 -6.58 -18.59
CA GLY A 32 -1.29 -7.74 -18.32
C GLY A 32 -1.56 -7.91 -16.81
N ASN A 33 -1.09 -9.01 -16.26
CA ASN A 33 -1.20 -9.30 -14.82
C ASN A 33 0.08 -9.00 -14.03
N GLN A 34 1.04 -8.27 -14.59
CA GLN A 34 2.33 -8.01 -13.97
C GLN A 34 2.59 -6.50 -13.83
N LEU A 35 3.50 -6.17 -12.90
CA LEU A 35 4.16 -4.88 -12.88
C LEU A 35 5.47 -4.99 -13.65
N ASN A 36 5.70 -4.05 -14.56
CA ASN A 36 6.96 -3.94 -15.28
C ASN A 36 7.60 -2.58 -15.03
N ASP A 37 8.93 -2.57 -14.97
CA ASP A 37 9.71 -1.34 -14.97
C ASP A 37 9.82 -0.73 -16.38
N ALA A 38 10.50 0.40 -16.50
CA ALA A 38 10.70 1.08 -17.78
C ALA A 38 11.54 0.27 -18.79
N TYR A 39 12.25 -0.77 -18.32
CA TYR A 39 13.06 -1.66 -19.16
C TYR A 39 12.34 -2.95 -19.53
N GLY A 40 11.09 -3.13 -19.07
CA GLY A 40 10.29 -4.32 -19.29
C GLY A 40 10.55 -5.46 -18.30
N ASN A 41 11.38 -5.25 -17.29
CA ASN A 41 11.61 -6.28 -16.27
C ASN A 41 10.39 -6.38 -15.35
N LYS A 42 10.02 -7.61 -15.02
CA LYS A 42 8.99 -7.88 -14.02
C LYS A 42 9.45 -7.43 -12.64
N VAL A 43 8.57 -6.72 -11.94
CA VAL A 43 8.80 -6.24 -10.57
C VAL A 43 7.75 -6.82 -9.63
N VAL A 44 8.19 -7.30 -8.48
CA VAL A 44 7.33 -7.68 -7.35
C VAL A 44 7.74 -6.80 -6.17
N LEU A 45 6.75 -6.20 -5.53
CA LEU A 45 6.97 -5.25 -4.44
C LEU A 45 6.72 -5.93 -3.09
N HIS A 46 7.58 -5.61 -2.12
CA HIS A 46 7.42 -6.05 -0.74
C HIS A 46 7.92 -4.97 0.21
N GLY A 47 7.20 -4.73 1.26
CA GLY A 47 7.53 -3.70 2.22
C GLY A 47 6.53 -3.60 3.36
N VAL A 48 6.30 -2.40 3.81
CA VAL A 48 5.46 -2.15 4.99
C VAL A 48 4.49 -1.00 4.73
N MET A 49 3.43 -0.97 5.54
CA MET A 49 2.55 0.18 5.69
C MET A 49 2.91 0.92 6.97
N ASP A 50 2.73 2.23 6.96
CA ASP A 50 2.70 3.01 8.18
C ASP A 50 1.82 4.25 8.04
N THR A 51 1.38 4.75 9.18
CA THR A 51 0.50 5.89 9.31
C THR A 51 1.22 6.98 10.08
N PRO A 52 1.36 8.22 9.58
CA PRO A 52 1.95 9.34 10.31
C PRO A 52 1.04 9.79 11.47
N SER A 53 0.78 8.88 12.40
CA SER A 53 -0.04 9.09 13.59
C SER A 53 0.84 8.97 14.83
N PRO A 54 0.73 9.91 15.80
CA PRO A 54 1.42 9.75 17.07
C PRO A 54 1.12 8.42 17.74
N TYR A 55 -0.15 8.03 17.78
CA TYR A 55 -0.61 6.82 18.44
C TYR A 55 -0.01 5.56 17.79
N PHE A 56 -0.16 5.39 16.47
CA PHE A 56 0.35 4.21 15.77
C PHE A 56 1.89 4.13 15.77
N ASN A 57 2.58 5.26 15.88
CA ASN A 57 4.03 5.32 16.01
C ASN A 57 4.53 5.33 17.46
N LYS A 58 3.70 4.93 18.43
CA LYS A 58 4.06 4.87 19.86
C LYS A 58 4.67 6.18 20.37
N TYR A 59 4.19 7.31 19.85
CA TYR A 59 4.63 8.68 20.18
C TYR A 59 6.13 8.97 19.93
N ARG A 60 6.80 8.18 19.09
CA ARG A 60 8.26 8.28 18.85
C ARG A 60 8.70 9.60 18.22
N TRP A 61 7.82 10.29 17.50
CA TRP A 61 8.13 11.58 16.88
C TRP A 61 7.32 12.75 17.44
N GLY A 62 6.41 12.52 18.33
CA GLY A 62 5.56 13.56 18.93
C GLY A 62 4.20 13.03 19.35
N ASN A 63 3.38 13.88 19.94
CA ASN A 63 2.09 13.51 20.53
C ASN A 63 0.87 14.17 19.84
N THR A 64 1.09 15.02 18.84
CA THR A 64 0.01 15.73 18.14
C THR A 64 0.26 15.85 16.64
N CYS A 65 -0.82 15.91 15.85
CA CYS A 65 -0.79 16.20 14.42
C CYS A 65 -0.90 17.71 14.18
N THR A 66 0.16 18.46 14.52
CA THR A 66 0.23 19.93 14.40
C THR A 66 1.51 20.37 13.67
N ASP A 67 1.55 21.61 13.21
CA ASP A 67 2.69 22.17 12.47
C ASP A 67 4.02 22.00 13.22
N ASN A 68 4.00 22.07 14.54
CA ASN A 68 5.20 21.90 15.37
C ASN A 68 5.85 20.52 15.26
N ASN A 69 5.10 19.50 14.85
CA ASN A 69 5.58 18.12 14.78
C ASN A 69 5.92 17.66 13.35
N ILE A 70 5.71 18.51 12.33
CA ILE A 70 6.00 18.15 10.92
C ILE A 70 7.45 17.71 10.74
N SER A 71 8.40 18.53 11.19
CA SER A 71 9.82 18.25 11.02
C SER A 71 10.26 16.96 11.74
N ALA A 72 9.78 16.75 12.96
CA ALA A 72 10.07 15.54 13.73
C ALA A 72 9.50 14.29 13.06
N CYS A 73 8.27 14.36 12.55
CA CYS A 73 7.62 13.27 11.83
C CYS A 73 8.39 12.90 10.54
N ILE A 74 8.75 13.90 9.71
CA ILE A 74 9.53 13.66 8.48
C ILE A 74 10.90 13.04 8.82
N SER A 75 11.59 13.57 9.85
CA SER A 75 12.89 13.05 10.28
C SER A 75 12.81 11.62 10.81
N TYR A 76 11.72 11.27 11.50
CA TYR A 76 11.45 9.91 11.94
C TYR A 76 11.35 8.96 10.74
N TYR A 77 10.50 9.30 9.74
CA TYR A 77 10.34 8.46 8.57
C TYR A 77 11.62 8.33 7.73
N ASP A 78 12.43 9.38 7.62
CA ASP A 78 13.72 9.31 6.93
C ASP A 78 14.63 8.22 7.54
N LYS A 79 14.69 8.15 8.88
CA LYS A 79 15.43 7.10 9.60
C LYS A 79 14.83 5.71 9.36
N ILE A 80 13.49 5.60 9.41
CA ILE A 80 12.78 4.34 9.17
C ILE A 80 13.07 3.83 7.75
N PHE A 81 13.03 4.67 6.73
CA PHE A 81 13.31 4.25 5.35
C PHE A 81 14.74 3.77 5.18
N GLY A 82 15.73 4.42 5.83
CA GLY A 82 17.09 3.93 5.88
C GLY A 82 17.25 2.58 6.58
N ALA A 83 16.32 2.25 7.49
CA ALA A 83 16.26 0.95 8.16
C ALA A 83 15.59 -0.13 7.30
N LEU A 84 14.53 0.23 6.59
CA LEU A 84 13.78 -0.69 5.71
C LEU A 84 14.59 -1.13 4.48
N GLN A 85 15.50 -0.29 4.00
CA GLN A 85 16.37 -0.55 2.86
C GLN A 85 17.83 -0.50 3.32
N ASN A 86 18.26 -1.58 3.98
CA ASN A 86 19.63 -1.73 4.49
C ASN A 86 20.16 -3.15 4.27
N PRO A 87 20.70 -3.46 3.08
CA PRO A 87 21.23 -4.78 2.76
C PRO A 87 22.29 -5.29 3.75
N ALA A 88 23.09 -4.40 4.34
CA ALA A 88 24.08 -4.77 5.35
C ALA A 88 23.47 -5.32 6.63
N LYS A 89 22.19 -5.00 6.89
CA LYS A 89 21.40 -5.52 8.02
C LYS A 89 20.34 -6.54 7.58
N GLY A 90 20.32 -6.93 6.30
CA GLY A 90 19.40 -7.92 5.76
C GLY A 90 17.98 -7.39 5.50
N THR A 91 17.80 -6.08 5.36
CA THR A 91 16.51 -5.48 5.04
C THR A 91 16.46 -5.01 3.58
N TYR A 92 15.38 -5.36 2.86
CA TYR A 92 15.27 -5.20 1.41
C TYR A 92 13.89 -4.74 0.99
N CYS A 93 13.20 -3.90 1.78
CA CYS A 93 11.92 -3.35 1.36
C CYS A 93 12.10 -2.47 0.12
N ASN A 94 11.15 -2.54 -0.82
CA ASN A 94 11.15 -1.71 -2.03
C ASN A 94 9.83 -0.94 -2.21
N ILE A 95 8.89 -1.02 -1.27
CA ILE A 95 7.63 -0.29 -1.27
C ILE A 95 7.27 0.19 0.14
N PHE A 96 6.63 1.34 0.21
CA PHE A 96 6.02 1.90 1.40
C PHE A 96 4.59 2.36 1.13
N ARG A 97 3.61 1.84 1.88
CA ARG A 97 2.23 2.28 1.79
C ARG A 97 1.98 3.38 2.82
N LEU A 98 1.81 4.60 2.34
CA LEU A 98 1.64 5.81 3.12
C LEU A 98 0.15 6.12 3.34
N HIS A 99 -0.26 6.12 4.57
CA HIS A 99 -1.61 6.48 4.97
C HIS A 99 -1.74 8.00 5.18
N LEU A 100 -2.73 8.63 4.55
CA LEU A 100 -3.08 10.02 4.86
C LEU A 100 -3.92 10.04 6.14
N GLU A 101 -3.29 10.34 7.26
CA GLU A 101 -3.87 10.21 8.60
C GLU A 101 -4.96 11.26 8.90
N PRO A 102 -6.16 10.86 9.40
CA PRO A 102 -7.22 11.78 9.77
C PRO A 102 -6.82 12.85 10.80
N GLY A 103 -5.90 12.56 11.69
CA GLY A 103 -5.40 13.54 12.67
C GLY A 103 -4.83 14.81 12.04
N TRP A 104 -4.21 14.71 10.85
CA TRP A 104 -3.72 15.87 10.10
C TRP A 104 -4.81 16.51 9.24
N THR A 105 -5.71 15.69 8.67
CA THR A 105 -6.66 16.16 7.65
C THR A 105 -8.00 16.60 8.21
N ASN A 106 -8.36 16.18 9.42
CA ASN A 106 -9.58 16.62 10.10
C ASN A 106 -9.41 18.01 10.68
N ASP A 107 -10.49 18.81 10.66
CA ASP A 107 -10.57 20.10 11.34
C ASP A 107 -10.69 19.87 12.85
N PRO A 108 -9.73 20.33 13.67
CA PRO A 108 -9.77 20.13 15.12
C PRO A 108 -10.91 20.91 15.78
N ASN A 109 -11.44 21.96 15.12
CA ASN A 109 -12.50 22.81 15.65
C ASN A 109 -13.91 22.32 15.32
N LYS A 110 -14.02 21.26 14.46
CA LYS A 110 -15.33 20.67 14.16
C LYS A 110 -15.65 19.51 15.10
N GLN A 111 -16.90 19.43 15.52
CA GLN A 111 -17.43 18.26 16.19
C GLN A 111 -17.76 17.16 15.18
N SER A 112 -17.56 15.89 15.57
CA SER A 112 -18.03 14.75 14.77
C SER A 112 -19.55 14.71 14.75
N THR A 113 -20.11 14.45 13.58
CA THR A 113 -21.55 14.31 13.34
C THR A 113 -21.84 13.03 12.56
N GLY A 114 -23.12 12.60 12.54
CA GLY A 114 -23.51 11.36 11.87
C GLY A 114 -23.37 10.14 12.77
N SER A 115 -23.64 8.98 12.21
CA SER A 115 -23.62 7.68 12.91
C SER A 115 -22.29 6.94 12.81
N ASP A 116 -21.44 7.29 11.84
CA ASP A 116 -20.12 6.66 11.69
C ASP A 116 -19.19 7.09 12.82
N THR A 117 -18.32 6.18 13.24
CA THR A 117 -17.41 6.39 14.36
C THR A 117 -15.94 6.16 13.94
N GLY A 118 -15.01 6.66 14.74
CA GLY A 118 -13.58 6.45 14.50
C GLY A 118 -13.12 7.00 13.15
N GLU A 119 -12.29 6.26 12.47
CA GLU A 119 -11.70 6.63 11.18
C GLU A 119 -12.70 6.61 10.01
N ALA A 120 -13.86 5.97 10.15
CA ALA A 120 -14.92 5.98 9.15
C ALA A 120 -15.71 7.29 9.13
N ASN A 121 -15.61 8.10 10.19
CA ASN A 121 -16.33 9.37 10.30
C ASN A 121 -15.59 10.50 9.57
N ILE A 122 -16.08 10.85 8.39
CA ILE A 122 -15.53 11.91 7.54
C ILE A 122 -16.08 13.32 7.83
N SER A 123 -16.97 13.48 8.80
CA SER A 123 -17.65 14.77 9.05
C SER A 123 -16.70 15.91 9.42
N ARG A 124 -15.54 15.59 9.98
CA ARG A 124 -14.50 16.55 10.34
C ARG A 124 -13.47 16.79 9.24
N PHE A 125 -13.52 16.04 8.14
CA PHE A 125 -12.56 16.18 7.05
C PHE A 125 -12.53 17.62 6.52
N SER A 126 -11.32 18.10 6.23
CA SER A 126 -11.05 19.42 5.68
C SER A 126 -10.16 19.33 4.44
N ALA A 127 -10.71 19.66 3.29
CA ALA A 127 -9.97 19.72 2.03
C ALA A 127 -8.77 20.69 2.10
N THR A 128 -8.95 21.84 2.80
CA THR A 128 -7.88 22.82 3.02
C THR A 128 -6.74 22.25 3.84
N ARG A 129 -7.06 21.46 4.88
CA ARG A 129 -6.02 20.81 5.69
C ARG A 129 -5.34 19.69 4.91
N LEU A 130 -6.09 18.90 4.14
CA LEU A 130 -5.48 17.90 3.26
C LEU A 130 -4.50 18.57 2.29
N GLN A 131 -4.90 19.66 1.61
CA GLN A 131 -3.99 20.39 0.72
C GLN A 131 -2.73 20.88 1.44
N LYS A 132 -2.89 21.49 2.61
CA LYS A 132 -1.77 21.99 3.44
C LYS A 132 -0.79 20.87 3.80
N TYR A 133 -1.29 19.79 4.38
CA TYR A 133 -0.42 18.71 4.89
C TYR A 133 0.03 17.74 3.80
N LEU A 134 -0.65 17.71 2.65
CA LEU A 134 -0.11 17.04 1.46
C LEU A 134 1.27 17.64 1.13
N ASP A 135 1.35 18.95 0.98
CA ASP A 135 2.59 19.64 0.60
C ASP A 135 3.61 19.72 1.76
N ALA A 136 3.15 19.95 2.98
CA ALA A 136 4.04 20.19 4.13
C ALA A 136 4.56 18.91 4.79
N LEU A 137 3.86 17.78 4.67
CA LEU A 137 4.18 16.53 5.39
C LEU A 137 4.26 15.32 4.48
N TYR A 138 3.16 14.98 3.79
CA TYR A 138 3.04 13.68 3.12
C TYR A 138 3.96 13.56 1.90
N LEU A 139 4.04 14.58 1.05
CA LEU A 139 4.95 14.56 -0.10
C LEU A 139 6.42 14.62 0.31
N PRO A 140 6.84 15.39 1.32
CA PRO A 140 8.17 15.26 1.92
C PRO A 140 8.47 13.85 2.45
N ILE A 141 7.55 13.17 3.15
CA ILE A 141 7.73 11.78 3.56
C ILE A 141 7.87 10.87 2.33
N ALA A 142 7.00 11.00 1.34
CA ALA A 142 7.07 10.22 0.11
C ALA A 142 8.39 10.45 -0.64
N GLN A 143 8.89 11.69 -0.70
CA GLN A 143 10.20 11.99 -1.30
C GLN A 143 11.35 11.31 -0.55
N LYS A 144 11.29 11.26 0.80
CA LYS A 144 12.27 10.53 1.60
C LYS A 144 12.24 9.03 1.28
N ALA A 145 11.06 8.43 1.18
CA ALA A 145 10.92 7.02 0.77
C ALA A 145 11.57 6.77 -0.60
N ILE A 146 11.29 7.62 -1.59
CA ILE A 146 11.88 7.52 -2.95
C ILE A 146 13.40 7.65 -2.91
N ASN A 147 13.93 8.57 -2.10
CA ASN A 147 15.38 8.77 -1.96
C ASN A 147 16.08 7.53 -1.36
N HIS A 148 15.36 6.72 -0.58
CA HIS A 148 15.82 5.43 -0.07
C HIS A 148 15.51 4.24 -0.99
N GLY A 149 15.02 4.48 -2.22
CA GLY A 149 14.76 3.41 -3.18
C GLY A 149 13.41 2.71 -3.02
N LEU A 150 12.45 3.32 -2.33
CA LEU A 150 11.11 2.76 -2.12
C LEU A 150 10.10 3.35 -3.11
N TYR A 151 9.27 2.50 -3.69
CA TYR A 151 8.02 2.92 -4.31
C TYR A 151 7.02 3.35 -3.23
N VAL A 152 6.09 4.23 -3.58
CA VAL A 152 5.11 4.74 -2.63
C VAL A 152 3.69 4.46 -3.09
N VAL A 153 2.86 3.93 -2.19
CA VAL A 153 1.41 3.86 -2.36
C VAL A 153 0.77 4.87 -1.41
N ILE A 154 -0.01 5.78 -1.94
CA ILE A 154 -0.78 6.73 -1.12
C ILE A 154 -2.22 6.21 -1.03
N ARG A 155 -2.75 6.08 0.18
CA ARG A 155 -4.15 5.79 0.44
C ARG A 155 -4.87 6.95 1.13
N PRO A 156 -6.21 7.08 0.97
CA PRO A 156 -6.96 8.21 1.53
C PRO A 156 -7.00 8.15 3.07
N PRO A 157 -7.37 9.24 3.74
CA PRO A 157 -7.53 9.25 5.19
C PRO A 157 -8.67 8.33 5.65
N GLY A 158 -8.43 7.60 6.73
CA GLY A 158 -9.41 6.79 7.40
C GLY A 158 -9.74 5.46 6.72
N VAL A 159 -10.82 4.84 7.19
CA VAL A 159 -11.39 3.61 6.63
C VAL A 159 -12.78 3.88 6.05
N CYS A 160 -13.28 2.99 5.20
CA CYS A 160 -14.63 3.13 4.66
C CYS A 160 -15.71 2.93 5.74
N PRO A 161 -16.81 3.68 5.70
CA PRO A 161 -18.05 3.27 6.35
C PRO A 161 -18.47 1.86 5.92
N LYS A 162 -19.13 1.14 6.81
CA LYS A 162 -19.54 -0.26 6.56
C LYS A 162 -20.41 -0.40 5.31
N ASP A 163 -21.37 0.50 5.13
CA ASP A 163 -22.35 0.45 4.06
C ASP A 163 -22.17 1.68 3.15
N LEU A 164 -21.65 1.45 1.96
CA LEU A 164 -21.44 2.45 0.94
C LEU A 164 -22.54 2.36 -0.13
N LYS A 165 -22.86 3.50 -0.74
CA LYS A 165 -23.85 3.60 -1.79
C LYS A 165 -23.37 4.54 -2.90
N VAL A 166 -23.53 4.11 -4.15
CA VAL A 166 -23.18 4.95 -5.31
C VAL A 166 -23.86 6.32 -5.20
N GLY A 167 -23.06 7.39 -5.20
CA GLY A 167 -23.51 8.77 -5.05
C GLY A 167 -23.58 9.27 -3.60
N ASP A 168 -23.13 8.50 -2.62
CA ASP A 168 -23.16 8.89 -1.21
C ASP A 168 -22.11 9.95 -0.84
N ALA A 169 -22.15 10.37 0.42
CA ALA A 169 -21.22 11.36 0.95
C ALA A 169 -19.77 10.86 0.93
N TYR A 170 -19.54 9.56 1.16
CA TYR A 170 -18.19 9.01 1.17
C TYR A 170 -17.59 8.92 -0.24
N GLN A 171 -18.37 8.59 -1.27
CA GLN A 171 -17.90 8.66 -2.66
C GLN A 171 -17.52 10.09 -3.04
N ASN A 172 -18.28 11.11 -2.60
CA ASN A 172 -17.94 12.51 -2.85
C ASN A 172 -16.70 12.95 -2.07
N TYR A 173 -16.52 12.46 -0.86
CA TYR A 173 -15.29 12.63 -0.08
C TYR A 173 -14.09 12.05 -0.83
N LEU A 174 -14.14 10.80 -1.32
CA LEU A 174 -13.06 10.21 -2.11
C LEU A 174 -12.75 11.01 -3.37
N LYS A 175 -13.78 11.50 -4.09
CA LYS A 175 -13.60 12.40 -5.25
C LYS A 175 -12.84 13.67 -4.86
N THR A 176 -13.14 14.25 -3.71
CA THR A 176 -12.45 15.44 -3.21
C THR A 176 -11.00 15.15 -2.85
N VAL A 177 -10.75 14.08 -2.10
CA VAL A 177 -9.39 13.64 -1.74
C VAL A 177 -8.55 13.43 -2.99
N TRP A 178 -9.06 12.62 -3.92
CA TRP A 178 -8.29 12.25 -5.11
C TRP A 178 -8.15 13.39 -6.11
N ASN A 179 -9.12 14.31 -6.17
CA ASN A 179 -8.95 15.53 -6.94
C ASN A 179 -7.78 16.38 -6.42
N ILE A 180 -7.64 16.54 -5.11
CA ILE A 180 -6.53 17.27 -4.50
C ILE A 180 -5.20 16.55 -4.75
N VAL A 181 -5.11 15.27 -4.43
CA VAL A 181 -3.86 14.50 -4.52
C VAL A 181 -3.40 14.39 -5.98
N SER A 182 -4.29 13.98 -6.90
CA SER A 182 -3.92 13.74 -8.29
C SER A 182 -3.69 14.99 -9.13
N SER A 183 -4.20 16.16 -8.72
CA SER A 183 -3.89 17.43 -9.37
C SER A 183 -2.55 18.02 -8.95
N ASN A 184 -1.96 17.56 -7.85
CA ASN A 184 -0.67 18.02 -7.37
C ASN A 184 0.44 17.71 -8.40
N SER A 185 1.27 18.71 -8.73
CA SER A 185 2.30 18.59 -9.76
C SER A 185 3.39 17.58 -9.39
N TRP A 186 3.80 17.53 -8.11
CA TRP A 186 4.78 16.57 -7.64
C TRP A 186 4.27 15.12 -7.80
N VAL A 187 3.01 14.86 -7.43
CA VAL A 187 2.37 13.52 -7.57
C VAL A 187 2.32 13.11 -9.04
N LYS A 188 1.93 14.02 -9.94
CA LYS A 188 1.90 13.75 -11.40
C LYS A 188 3.29 13.46 -11.97
N ASN A 189 4.28 14.24 -11.57
CA ASN A 189 5.65 14.09 -12.06
C ASN A 189 6.31 12.79 -11.56
N ASN A 190 5.85 12.24 -10.44
CA ASN A 190 6.32 10.97 -9.88
C ASN A 190 5.37 9.80 -10.14
N SER A 191 4.43 9.90 -11.09
CA SER A 191 3.38 8.91 -11.32
C SER A 191 3.85 7.51 -11.76
N GLY A 192 5.11 7.30 -12.04
CA GLY A 192 5.68 5.95 -12.24
C GLY A 192 6.24 5.33 -10.96
N ILE A 193 6.44 6.13 -9.91
CA ILE A 193 7.05 5.71 -8.64
C ILE A 193 6.01 5.77 -7.51
N VAL A 194 5.11 6.75 -7.61
CA VAL A 194 3.96 6.91 -6.72
C VAL A 194 2.73 6.28 -7.37
N SER A 195 1.99 5.51 -6.61
CA SER A 195 0.71 4.92 -6.98
C SER A 195 -0.38 5.31 -5.96
N LEU A 196 -1.64 5.15 -6.34
CA LEU A 196 -2.78 5.61 -5.53
C LEU A 196 -3.71 4.43 -5.23
N GLU A 197 -4.04 4.20 -3.97
CA GLU A 197 -5.01 3.21 -3.52
C GLU A 197 -6.32 3.92 -3.17
N LEU A 198 -7.41 3.58 -3.87
CA LEU A 198 -8.61 4.43 -3.93
C LEU A 198 -9.37 4.57 -2.61
N ALA A 199 -9.40 3.53 -1.79
CA ALA A 199 -10.09 3.52 -0.51
C ALA A 199 -9.55 2.39 0.38
N ASN A 200 -9.83 2.45 1.68
CA ASN A 200 -9.44 1.41 2.63
C ASN A 200 -10.66 0.68 3.18
N GLU A 201 -10.68 -0.64 3.00
CA GLU A 201 -11.63 -1.58 3.61
C GLU A 201 -13.13 -1.31 3.35
N PRO A 202 -13.59 -1.17 2.09
CA PRO A 202 -15.01 -1.24 1.80
C PRO A 202 -15.59 -2.58 2.26
N VAL A 203 -16.72 -2.54 2.98
CA VAL A 203 -17.40 -3.78 3.41
C VAL A 203 -18.54 -4.13 2.46
N HIS A 204 -19.52 -3.23 2.32
CA HIS A 204 -20.61 -3.39 1.38
C HIS A 204 -20.70 -2.18 0.46
N ILE A 205 -20.97 -2.41 -0.83
CA ILE A 205 -21.25 -1.35 -1.80
C ILE A 205 -22.55 -1.65 -2.52
N TYR A 206 -23.50 -0.74 -2.40
CA TYR A 206 -24.81 -0.80 -3.02
C TYR A 206 -24.90 0.14 -4.22
N ASN A 207 -25.83 -0.14 -5.11
CA ASN A 207 -26.17 0.79 -6.20
C ASN A 207 -26.79 2.08 -5.63
N ARG A 208 -27.07 3.07 -6.50
CA ARG A 208 -27.65 4.35 -6.09
C ARG A 208 -29.01 4.26 -5.39
N TYR A 209 -29.71 3.14 -5.51
CA TYR A 209 -31.00 2.88 -4.87
C TYR A 209 -30.86 2.12 -3.55
N GLY A 210 -29.64 1.82 -3.11
CA GLY A 210 -29.37 1.07 -1.87
C GLY A 210 -29.60 -0.45 -2.02
N GLN A 211 -29.56 -0.99 -3.23
CA GLN A 211 -29.73 -2.41 -3.52
C GLN A 211 -28.40 -3.05 -3.88
N SER A 212 -28.24 -4.34 -3.59
CA SER A 212 -27.13 -5.14 -4.07
C SER A 212 -27.11 -5.16 -5.60
N SER A 213 -25.92 -4.99 -6.19
CA SER A 213 -25.74 -4.99 -7.65
C SER A 213 -24.33 -5.45 -8.00
N ALA A 214 -24.22 -6.31 -9.00
CA ALA A 214 -22.94 -6.78 -9.49
C ALA A 214 -22.05 -5.67 -10.08
N THR A 215 -22.64 -4.55 -10.51
CA THR A 215 -21.91 -3.39 -11.05
C THR A 215 -21.56 -2.35 -9.99
N ALA A 216 -22.06 -2.49 -8.74
CA ALA A 216 -21.97 -1.44 -7.73
C ALA A 216 -20.53 -1.02 -7.42
N MET A 217 -19.59 -1.97 -7.33
CA MET A 217 -18.16 -1.65 -7.09
C MET A 217 -17.57 -0.81 -8.24
N ARG A 218 -17.80 -1.22 -9.48
CA ARG A 218 -17.38 -0.43 -10.66
C ARG A 218 -18.01 0.95 -10.64
N ASP A 219 -19.32 1.04 -10.46
CA ASP A 219 -20.07 2.30 -10.50
C ASP A 219 -19.68 3.24 -9.35
N TYR A 220 -19.16 2.67 -8.27
CA TYR A 220 -18.63 3.44 -7.14
C TYR A 220 -17.23 4.01 -7.42
N PHE A 221 -16.30 3.22 -7.94
CA PHE A 221 -14.92 3.63 -8.10
C PHE A 221 -14.58 4.26 -9.46
N GLN A 222 -15.32 3.93 -10.52
CA GLN A 222 -15.05 4.51 -11.86
C GLN A 222 -15.05 6.05 -11.86
N PRO A 223 -16.02 6.76 -11.26
CA PRO A 223 -15.99 8.22 -11.23
C PRO A 223 -14.80 8.81 -10.47
N VAL A 224 -14.23 8.06 -9.52
CA VAL A 224 -13.02 8.46 -8.79
C VAL A 224 -11.79 8.31 -9.68
N ILE A 225 -11.69 7.20 -10.41
CA ILE A 225 -10.64 6.96 -11.41
C ILE A 225 -10.67 8.03 -12.50
N ASP A 226 -11.84 8.37 -13.02
CA ASP A 226 -12.01 9.38 -14.07
C ASP A 226 -11.48 10.75 -13.63
N ILE A 227 -11.71 11.15 -12.38
CA ILE A 227 -11.14 12.40 -11.81
C ILE A 227 -9.62 12.32 -11.78
N ILE A 228 -9.04 11.23 -11.30
CA ILE A 228 -7.60 11.04 -11.21
C ILE A 228 -6.96 11.15 -12.60
N ARG A 229 -7.54 10.48 -13.59
CA ARG A 229 -7.03 10.50 -14.98
C ARG A 229 -7.23 11.86 -15.66
N LYS A 230 -8.38 12.50 -15.44
CA LYS A 230 -8.64 13.87 -15.92
C LYS A 230 -7.63 14.87 -15.39
N ASN A 231 -7.15 14.72 -14.17
CA ASN A 231 -6.10 15.56 -13.59
C ASN A 231 -4.69 15.29 -14.17
N GLY A 232 -4.53 14.25 -14.98
CA GLY A 232 -3.28 13.93 -15.68
C GLY A 232 -2.34 12.99 -14.92
N PHE A 233 -2.78 12.37 -13.83
CA PHE A 233 -2.01 11.32 -13.16
C PHE A 233 -1.99 10.06 -14.04
N LYS A 234 -0.79 9.54 -14.35
CA LYS A 234 -0.58 8.39 -15.25
C LYS A 234 -0.13 7.12 -14.52
N GLY A 235 0.14 7.21 -13.23
CA GLY A 235 0.63 6.09 -12.41
C GLY A 235 -0.42 5.01 -12.18
N ILE A 236 0.00 3.97 -11.46
CA ILE A 236 -0.86 2.84 -11.14
C ILE A 236 -1.93 3.26 -10.14
N ILE A 237 -3.16 2.81 -10.37
CA ILE A 237 -4.28 2.92 -9.43
C ILE A 237 -4.57 1.53 -8.86
N TRP A 238 -4.62 1.42 -7.53
CA TRP A 238 -4.98 0.21 -6.81
C TRP A 238 -6.45 0.29 -6.39
N ILE A 239 -7.24 -0.67 -6.84
CA ILE A 239 -8.69 -0.66 -6.68
C ILE A 239 -9.10 -1.65 -5.59
N PRO A 240 -9.80 -1.22 -4.54
CA PRO A 240 -10.25 -2.11 -3.48
C PRO A 240 -11.48 -2.91 -3.89
N GLY A 241 -11.62 -4.10 -3.30
CA GLY A 241 -12.85 -4.90 -3.33
C GLY A 241 -13.73 -4.64 -2.11
N THR A 242 -14.82 -5.40 -1.98
CA THR A 242 -15.69 -5.43 -0.80
C THR A 242 -15.20 -6.45 0.24
N GLY A 243 -15.95 -6.62 1.35
CA GLY A 243 -15.62 -7.58 2.40
C GLY A 243 -14.27 -7.30 3.04
N TYR A 244 -13.99 -6.04 3.40
CA TYR A 244 -12.68 -5.59 3.91
C TYR A 244 -11.53 -5.84 2.90
N GLN A 245 -11.76 -5.56 1.61
CA GLN A 245 -10.82 -5.81 0.51
C GLN A 245 -10.46 -7.30 0.32
N SER A 246 -11.41 -8.21 0.51
CA SER A 246 -11.23 -9.65 0.29
C SER A 246 -12.05 -10.24 -0.85
N GLN A 247 -13.01 -9.50 -1.44
CA GLN A 247 -13.99 -10.00 -2.41
C GLN A 247 -13.94 -9.19 -3.70
N TYR A 248 -13.67 -9.86 -4.83
CA TYR A 248 -13.42 -9.24 -6.14
C TYR A 248 -14.20 -9.92 -7.29
N GLU A 249 -15.10 -10.85 -6.99
CA GLU A 249 -15.79 -11.67 -8.00
C GLU A 249 -16.51 -10.81 -9.04
N ASN A 250 -17.15 -9.72 -8.59
CA ASN A 250 -17.88 -8.83 -9.48
C ASN A 250 -17.00 -8.09 -10.48
N TYR A 251 -15.74 -7.80 -10.14
CA TYR A 251 -14.80 -7.17 -11.08
C TYR A 251 -14.34 -8.10 -12.20
N ALA A 252 -14.44 -9.42 -12.02
CA ALA A 252 -14.15 -10.36 -13.09
C ALA A 252 -15.12 -10.23 -14.27
N THR A 253 -16.38 -9.85 -13.98
CA THR A 253 -17.44 -9.67 -15.00
C THR A 253 -17.65 -8.19 -15.36
N TYR A 254 -17.54 -7.31 -14.38
CA TYR A 254 -17.79 -5.87 -14.51
C TYR A 254 -16.57 -5.05 -14.06
N PRO A 255 -15.44 -5.14 -14.77
CA PRO A 255 -14.23 -4.40 -14.42
C PRO A 255 -14.43 -2.89 -14.58
N VAL A 256 -13.55 -2.12 -13.98
CA VAL A 256 -13.40 -0.70 -14.27
C VAL A 256 -12.75 -0.51 -15.64
N SER A 257 -12.92 0.67 -16.22
CA SER A 257 -12.30 1.07 -17.48
C SER A 257 -11.07 1.92 -17.20
N ASP A 258 -9.90 1.28 -17.21
CA ASP A 258 -8.60 1.94 -17.11
C ASP A 258 -7.52 0.99 -17.66
N SER A 259 -6.39 1.53 -18.11
CA SER A 259 -5.29 0.75 -18.67
C SER A 259 -4.16 0.46 -17.68
N ASN A 260 -3.97 1.28 -16.64
CA ASN A 260 -2.85 1.21 -15.72
C ASN A 260 -3.31 1.08 -14.27
N PHE A 261 -3.91 -0.09 -13.95
CA PHE A 261 -4.42 -0.38 -12.62
C PHE A 261 -4.18 -1.83 -12.19
N GLY A 262 -4.18 -2.06 -10.89
CA GLY A 262 -4.24 -3.35 -10.24
C GLY A 262 -5.27 -3.34 -9.11
N TYR A 263 -5.30 -4.40 -8.33
CA TYR A 263 -6.23 -4.49 -7.20
C TYR A 263 -5.49 -4.51 -5.87
N ALA A 264 -5.98 -3.74 -4.90
CA ALA A 264 -5.50 -3.74 -3.53
C ALA A 264 -6.32 -4.74 -2.71
N VAL A 265 -5.66 -5.73 -2.12
CA VAL A 265 -6.27 -6.85 -1.39
C VAL A 265 -5.75 -6.87 0.04
N HIS A 266 -6.61 -7.26 1.00
CA HIS A 266 -6.17 -7.52 2.37
C HIS A 266 -6.19 -9.04 2.64
N VAL A 267 -5.22 -9.51 3.41
CA VAL A 267 -5.04 -10.93 3.72
C VAL A 267 -4.69 -11.09 5.19
N TYR A 268 -5.57 -11.75 5.94
CA TYR A 268 -5.36 -12.01 7.36
C TYR A 268 -5.50 -13.51 7.68
N PRO A 269 -4.83 -14.02 8.73
CA PRO A 269 -5.04 -15.39 9.19
C PRO A 269 -6.54 -15.67 9.45
N GLY A 270 -7.03 -16.80 8.94
CA GLY A 270 -8.44 -17.14 8.97
C GLY A 270 -9.23 -16.79 7.70
N TRP A 271 -8.68 -15.88 6.87
CA TRP A 271 -9.30 -15.55 5.59
C TRP A 271 -8.93 -16.57 4.50
N TYR A 272 -9.78 -16.66 3.48
CA TYR A 272 -9.61 -17.62 2.37
C TYR A 272 -9.48 -19.07 2.86
N GLY A 273 -10.00 -19.37 4.07
CA GLY A 273 -9.96 -20.69 4.67
C GLY A 273 -8.60 -21.16 5.18
N ALA A 274 -7.64 -20.23 5.35
CA ALA A 274 -6.31 -20.57 5.81
C ALA A 274 -5.91 -19.85 7.11
N SER A 275 -5.32 -20.60 8.05
CA SER A 275 -4.85 -20.14 9.37
C SER A 275 -3.67 -21.00 9.81
N ASP A 276 -3.08 -20.74 10.99
CA ASP A 276 -2.02 -21.58 11.56
C ASP A 276 -2.51 -22.99 11.97
N THR A 277 -3.80 -23.19 12.06
CA THR A 277 -4.42 -24.52 12.31
C THR A 277 -4.96 -25.17 11.04
N ASN A 278 -5.17 -24.40 9.97
CA ASN A 278 -5.61 -24.88 8.66
C ASN A 278 -4.78 -24.20 7.57
N TYR A 279 -3.68 -24.81 7.15
CA TYR A 279 -2.65 -24.21 6.28
C TYR A 279 -2.41 -25.01 5.00
N ASP A 280 -3.41 -25.73 4.50
CA ASP A 280 -3.33 -26.39 3.18
C ASP A 280 -3.18 -25.31 2.09
N SER A 281 -2.01 -25.31 1.46
CA SER A 281 -1.69 -24.31 0.45
C SER A 281 -2.50 -24.46 -0.84
N ASN A 282 -2.94 -25.68 -1.20
CA ASN A 282 -3.76 -25.87 -2.40
C ASN A 282 -5.19 -25.35 -2.15
N ALA A 283 -5.73 -25.61 -0.98
CA ALA A 283 -7.02 -25.04 -0.57
C ALA A 283 -6.94 -23.51 -0.49
N PHE A 284 -5.84 -22.96 0.02
CA PHE A 284 -5.62 -21.51 0.10
C PHE A 284 -5.54 -20.88 -1.31
N ILE A 285 -4.76 -21.44 -2.23
CA ILE A 285 -4.67 -20.99 -3.64
C ILE A 285 -6.06 -21.02 -4.28
N TYR A 286 -6.80 -22.11 -4.12
CA TYR A 286 -8.14 -22.25 -4.69
C TYR A 286 -9.11 -21.20 -4.15
N ASN A 287 -9.17 -21.03 -2.82
CA ASN A 287 -10.08 -20.09 -2.18
C ASN A 287 -9.71 -18.64 -2.46
N PHE A 288 -8.41 -18.31 -2.46
CA PHE A 288 -7.93 -16.98 -2.84
C PHE A 288 -8.36 -16.66 -4.28
N GLN A 289 -8.10 -17.55 -5.23
CA GLN A 289 -8.49 -17.35 -6.63
C GLN A 289 -10.02 -17.26 -6.80
N LYS A 290 -10.79 -17.98 -6.01
CA LYS A 290 -12.26 -17.92 -6.06
C LYS A 290 -12.80 -16.56 -5.63
N GLN A 291 -12.26 -15.95 -4.56
CA GLN A 291 -12.69 -14.66 -4.05
C GLN A 291 -11.99 -13.48 -4.75
N VAL A 292 -10.79 -13.72 -5.29
CA VAL A 292 -9.96 -12.72 -6.00
C VAL A 292 -9.65 -13.22 -7.43
N PRO A 293 -10.67 -13.50 -8.26
CA PRO A 293 -10.46 -14.07 -9.59
C PRO A 293 -9.67 -13.16 -10.53
N VAL A 294 -9.64 -11.87 -10.24
CA VAL A 294 -8.89 -10.84 -10.95
C VAL A 294 -7.37 -11.03 -10.90
N VAL A 295 -6.85 -11.85 -9.98
CA VAL A 295 -5.42 -12.20 -9.86
C VAL A 295 -4.85 -12.81 -11.15
N LYS A 296 -5.70 -13.44 -11.97
CA LYS A 296 -5.29 -13.99 -13.26
C LYS A 296 -4.97 -12.93 -14.31
N ASN A 297 -5.59 -11.76 -14.21
CA ASN A 297 -5.61 -10.78 -15.30
C ASN A 297 -4.96 -9.45 -14.93
N LYS A 298 -4.75 -9.19 -13.64
CA LYS A 298 -4.19 -7.93 -13.13
C LYS A 298 -3.20 -8.18 -11.98
N PRO A 299 -2.22 -7.29 -11.79
CA PRO A 299 -1.34 -7.38 -10.64
C PRO A 299 -2.14 -7.11 -9.35
N ILE A 300 -1.73 -7.79 -8.30
CA ILE A 300 -2.29 -7.64 -6.96
C ILE A 300 -1.27 -6.96 -6.05
N LEU A 301 -1.73 -5.98 -5.30
CA LEU A 301 -1.04 -5.48 -4.12
C LEU A 301 -1.82 -5.95 -2.89
N VAL A 302 -1.27 -6.88 -2.13
CA VAL A 302 -1.77 -7.15 -0.78
C VAL A 302 -1.33 -5.99 0.09
N SER A 303 -2.19 -4.98 0.18
CA SER A 303 -1.87 -3.71 0.82
C SER A 303 -1.91 -3.76 2.34
N GLU A 304 -2.56 -4.79 2.90
CA GLU A 304 -2.44 -5.18 4.31
C GLU A 304 -2.35 -6.69 4.44
N ILE A 305 -1.33 -7.13 5.15
CA ILE A 305 -1.17 -8.52 5.53
C ILE A 305 -0.60 -8.58 6.94
N ASP A 306 -1.32 -9.26 7.82
CA ASP A 306 -0.79 -9.66 9.11
C ASP A 306 0.01 -10.95 8.92
N TRP A 307 1.29 -10.79 8.69
CA TRP A 307 2.24 -11.90 8.54
C TRP A 307 2.67 -12.45 9.90
N SER A 308 1.84 -12.32 10.89
CA SER A 308 2.14 -12.78 12.23
C SER A 308 2.06 -14.31 12.31
N PRO A 309 3.09 -14.99 12.84
CA PRO A 309 2.93 -16.33 13.33
C PRO A 309 2.19 -16.25 14.68
N GLU A 310 0.90 -16.00 14.66
CA GLU A 310 0.11 -16.13 15.87
C GLU A 310 0.19 -17.58 16.36
N LYS A 311 0.75 -17.74 17.55
CA LYS A 311 0.39 -18.94 18.31
C LYS A 311 -1.09 -18.78 18.64
N PRO A 312 -1.98 -19.75 18.28
CA PRO A 312 -3.37 -19.68 18.66
C PRO A 312 -3.51 -19.36 20.15
N GLY A 313 -4.24 -18.30 20.48
CA GLY A 313 -4.43 -17.83 21.86
C GLY A 313 -3.30 -16.97 22.46
N ALA A 314 -2.25 -16.65 21.71
CA ALA A 314 -1.22 -15.72 22.20
C ALA A 314 -1.60 -14.28 21.83
N GLY A 315 -2.14 -13.57 22.78
CA GLY A 315 -2.53 -12.18 22.68
C GLY A 315 -3.35 -11.76 23.87
N LYS A 316 -3.70 -10.49 23.94
CA LYS A 316 -4.55 -9.92 24.99
C LYS A 316 -5.41 -8.81 24.40
N TYR A 317 -6.56 -8.57 25.01
CA TYR A 317 -7.31 -7.37 24.73
C TYR A 317 -6.60 -6.15 25.30
N ASN A 318 -6.48 -5.08 24.50
CA ASN A 318 -6.02 -3.79 24.96
C ASN A 318 -7.10 -3.06 25.77
N GLU A 319 -6.79 -1.89 26.28
CA GLU A 319 -7.71 -1.04 27.05
C GLU A 319 -8.94 -0.57 26.24
N PHE A 320 -8.91 -0.72 24.89
CA PHE A 320 -10.02 -0.39 24.00
C PHE A 320 -10.85 -1.62 23.60
N GLY A 321 -10.60 -2.79 24.22
CA GLY A 321 -11.29 -4.03 23.90
C GLY A 321 -10.89 -4.67 22.56
N GLN A 322 -9.80 -4.24 21.95
CA GLN A 322 -9.25 -4.83 20.74
C GLN A 322 -8.27 -5.94 21.08
N TRP A 323 -8.34 -7.04 20.35
CA TRP A 323 -7.39 -8.13 20.48
C TRP A 323 -6.02 -7.69 19.91
N VAL A 324 -4.99 -7.79 20.73
CA VAL A 324 -3.61 -7.52 20.34
C VAL A 324 -2.82 -8.82 20.44
N ALA A 325 -2.36 -9.32 19.32
CA ALA A 325 -1.47 -10.49 19.26
C ALA A 325 -0.14 -10.21 19.98
N SER A 326 0.38 -11.19 20.71
CA SER A 326 1.59 -11.00 21.51
C SER A 326 2.90 -11.32 20.77
N ASN A 327 2.80 -11.89 19.56
CA ASN A 327 3.97 -12.30 18.76
C ASN A 327 3.76 -11.93 17.29
N LEU A 328 3.91 -10.65 16.96
CA LEU A 328 3.95 -10.20 15.59
C LEU A 328 5.25 -10.71 14.94
N GLY A 329 5.10 -11.41 13.81
CA GLY A 329 6.24 -11.89 13.02
C GLY A 329 6.89 -10.78 12.23
N SER A 330 8.11 -11.00 11.85
CA SER A 330 8.81 -10.21 10.85
C SER A 330 8.94 -11.03 9.56
N TRP A 331 9.46 -10.43 8.48
CA TRP A 331 9.87 -11.17 7.30
C TRP A 331 10.75 -12.38 7.63
N GLY A 332 11.65 -12.25 8.61
CA GLY A 332 12.53 -13.33 9.06
C GLY A 332 11.79 -14.49 9.74
N THR A 333 10.64 -14.22 10.35
CA THR A 333 9.82 -15.23 11.04
C THR A 333 8.62 -15.70 10.22
N ALA A 334 8.24 -14.98 9.19
CA ALA A 334 7.12 -15.29 8.32
C ALA A 334 7.19 -16.70 7.72
N THR A 335 8.37 -17.13 7.31
CA THR A 335 8.60 -18.49 6.75
C THR A 335 8.58 -19.58 7.82
N THR A 336 8.58 -19.28 9.10
CA THR A 336 8.46 -20.25 10.18
C THR A 336 7.02 -20.50 10.59
N SER A 337 6.09 -19.58 10.27
CA SER A 337 4.67 -19.77 10.43
C SER A 337 4.11 -20.73 9.38
N LYS A 338 3.21 -21.61 9.77
CA LYS A 338 2.57 -22.56 8.86
C LYS A 338 1.68 -21.80 7.87
N TRP A 339 0.94 -20.82 8.35
CA TRP A 339 0.13 -19.94 7.53
C TRP A 339 0.99 -19.10 6.57
N GLY A 340 2.08 -18.51 7.06
CA GLY A 340 3.02 -17.74 6.25
C GLY A 340 3.66 -18.56 5.14
N ASN A 341 4.03 -19.83 5.41
CA ASN A 341 4.51 -20.76 4.38
C ASN A 341 3.44 -21.07 3.33
N ALA A 342 2.17 -21.26 3.75
CA ALA A 342 1.08 -21.49 2.82
C ALA A 342 0.81 -20.23 1.97
N TRP A 343 0.85 -19.04 2.57
CA TRP A 343 0.74 -17.79 1.84
C TRP A 343 1.86 -17.58 0.83
N LYS A 344 3.10 -17.87 1.21
CA LYS A 344 4.22 -17.83 0.27
C LYS A 344 3.97 -18.69 -0.97
N LYS A 345 3.39 -19.87 -0.82
CA LYS A 345 3.03 -20.73 -1.95
C LYS A 345 1.93 -20.11 -2.82
N VAL A 346 0.99 -19.38 -2.24
CA VAL A 346 -0.01 -18.60 -3.01
C VAL A 346 0.71 -17.55 -3.87
N MET A 347 1.63 -16.78 -3.28
CA MET A 347 2.40 -15.77 -4.01
C MET A 347 3.24 -16.38 -5.13
N ASP A 348 3.95 -17.49 -4.84
CA ASP A 348 4.78 -18.20 -5.83
C ASP A 348 3.92 -18.75 -6.98
N HIS A 349 2.71 -19.26 -6.68
CA HIS A 349 1.79 -19.81 -7.67
C HIS A 349 1.32 -18.76 -8.68
N PHE A 350 0.91 -17.60 -8.23
CA PHE A 350 0.43 -16.53 -9.12
C PHE A 350 1.57 -15.68 -9.68
N GLY A 351 2.60 -15.47 -8.91
CA GLY A 351 3.81 -14.76 -9.30
C GLY A 351 3.64 -13.26 -9.60
N ASN A 352 2.46 -12.67 -9.34
CA ASN A 352 2.11 -11.27 -9.62
C ASN A 352 1.54 -10.55 -8.38
N ILE A 353 1.81 -11.09 -7.21
CA ILE A 353 1.33 -10.55 -5.93
C ILE A 353 2.48 -9.80 -5.27
N SER A 354 2.29 -8.50 -5.10
CA SER A 354 3.10 -7.61 -4.25
C SER A 354 2.45 -7.48 -2.89
N MET A 355 3.18 -7.04 -1.84
CA MET A 355 2.59 -6.89 -0.52
C MET A 355 3.26 -5.83 0.36
N THR A 356 2.48 -5.31 1.33
CA THR A 356 2.94 -4.49 2.45
C THR A 356 2.42 -5.06 3.77
N LEU A 357 3.31 -5.23 4.75
CA LEU A 357 2.92 -5.59 6.12
C LEU A 357 2.12 -4.47 6.78
N THR A 358 1.26 -4.82 7.71
CA THR A 358 0.32 -3.89 8.37
C THR A 358 0.99 -2.81 9.21
N SER A 359 2.23 -3.02 9.64
CA SER A 359 3.00 -1.98 10.32
C SER A 359 4.51 -2.14 10.12
N THR A 360 5.24 -1.05 10.32
CA THR A 360 6.71 -1.07 10.34
C THR A 360 7.25 -1.86 11.53
N ASP A 361 6.57 -1.81 12.68
CA ASP A 361 6.93 -2.59 13.88
C ASP A 361 6.84 -4.11 13.65
N ASP A 362 6.03 -4.57 12.68
CA ASP A 362 5.95 -6.01 12.31
C ASP A 362 7.19 -6.49 11.56
N TYR A 363 7.94 -5.57 10.98
CA TYR A 363 9.14 -5.85 10.21
C TYR A 363 10.45 -5.54 10.95
N LEU A 364 10.46 -4.44 11.72
CA LEU A 364 11.64 -3.93 12.41
C LEU A 364 11.39 -3.79 13.91
N ASP A 365 12.38 -4.13 14.72
CA ASP A 365 12.48 -3.64 16.10
C ASP A 365 12.94 -2.18 16.07
N ILE A 366 11.97 -1.26 15.88
CA ILE A 366 12.23 0.16 15.69
C ILE A 366 12.97 0.76 16.90
N ASP A 367 12.63 0.34 18.10
CA ASP A 367 13.21 0.90 19.32
C ASP A 367 14.70 0.56 19.46
N ASN A 368 15.13 -0.61 18.99
CA ASN A 368 16.55 -0.95 18.87
C ASN A 368 17.22 -0.30 17.67
N PHE A 369 16.48 -0.03 16.62
CA PHE A 369 17.04 0.56 15.41
C PHE A 369 17.29 2.06 15.52
N LEU A 370 16.50 2.77 16.32
CA LEU A 370 16.62 4.22 16.55
C LEU A 370 17.63 4.60 17.64
N LYS A 371 18.12 3.62 18.42
CA LYS A 371 19.23 3.80 19.38
C LYS A 371 20.58 3.85 18.66
#